data_791ab5405d08d33392a8994c83d2ff78
#
_entry.id   791ab5405d08d33392a8994c83d2ff78
#
_cell.length_a   1.000
_cell.length_b   1.000
_cell.length_c   1.000
_cell.angle_alpha   90.00
_cell.angle_beta   90.00
_cell.angle_gamma   90.00
#
_symmetry.space_group_name_H-M   'P 1'
#
loop_
_entity.id
_entity.type
_entity.pdbx_description
1 polymer ?
#
loop_
_entity_poly.entity_id
_entity_poly.type
_entity_poly.pdbx_seq_one_letter_code
_entity_poly.pdbx_strand_id
1 'polypeptide(L)'
;MATSTYKVIHPDARVADLLGLLTTLHNTFNDKVDIYILEKELEVDMDELMPILYAANTMGFINLAEGDVIITDKGLDFLKANLKKRKELLRESIDRLEPFSTAKELRSFTVRELLEKLEDKGITIYSSPTGYNDLEIILVEWGIYSGFLAREGDHYMVKV
;
A
#
# COMPACT_ATOMS: atom_id res chain seq x y z
N MET A 1 -1.95 9.71 26.01
CA MET A 1 -0.99 9.84 24.91
C MET A 1 -1.70 9.58 23.57
N ALA A 2 -1.47 10.46 22.64
CA ALA A 2 -2.08 10.32 21.34
C ALA A 2 -1.34 9.25 20.53
N THR A 3 -2.05 8.26 20.03
CA THR A 3 -1.52 7.37 19.01
C THR A 3 -1.61 8.09 17.66
N SER A 4 -0.72 7.72 16.75
CA SER A 4 -0.78 8.26 15.40
C SER A 4 -2.13 7.90 14.77
N THR A 5 -2.82 8.90 14.22
CA THR A 5 -4.05 8.69 13.47
C THR A 5 -3.77 8.43 11.99
N TYR A 6 -2.52 8.55 11.56
CA TYR A 6 -2.14 8.39 10.17
C TYR A 6 -1.98 6.92 9.82
N LYS A 7 -2.57 6.52 8.71
CA LYS A 7 -2.36 5.19 8.13
C LYS A 7 -1.37 5.35 6.99
N VAL A 8 -0.25 4.68 7.10
CA VAL A 8 0.89 4.84 6.20
C VAL A 8 1.19 3.54 5.49
N ILE A 9 1.50 3.62 4.20
CA ILE A 9 1.98 2.46 3.45
C ILE A 9 3.43 2.21 3.84
N HIS A 10 3.71 1.03 4.37
CA HIS A 10 5.05 0.65 4.77
C HIS A 10 5.98 0.61 3.54
N PRO A 11 7.26 1.07 3.68
CA PRO A 11 8.20 1.06 2.56
C PRO A 11 8.37 -0.28 1.85
N ASP A 12 8.18 -1.38 2.56
CA ASP A 12 8.34 -2.74 2.02
C ASP A 12 7.07 -3.31 1.39
N ALA A 13 5.95 -2.59 1.44
CA ALA A 13 4.70 -3.05 0.82
C ALA A 13 4.72 -2.77 -0.68
N ARG A 14 4.64 -3.81 -1.49
CA ARG A 14 4.72 -3.72 -2.95
C ARG A 14 3.41 -4.14 -3.61
N VAL A 15 3.10 -3.51 -4.74
CA VAL A 15 1.87 -3.83 -5.51
C VAL A 15 1.87 -5.29 -5.95
N ALA A 16 3.01 -5.80 -6.38
CA ALA A 16 3.13 -7.21 -6.80
C ALA A 16 2.79 -8.17 -5.64
N ASP A 17 3.16 -7.81 -4.42
CA ASP A 17 2.87 -8.61 -3.24
C ASP A 17 1.38 -8.64 -2.92
N LEU A 18 0.68 -7.53 -3.17
CA LEU A 18 -0.78 -7.49 -3.01
C LEU A 18 -1.46 -8.49 -3.95
N LEU A 19 -1.08 -8.47 -5.21
CA LEU A 19 -1.68 -9.39 -6.18
C LEU A 19 -1.35 -10.84 -5.83
N GLY A 20 -0.10 -11.13 -5.46
CA GLY A 20 0.32 -12.46 -5.03
C GLY A 20 -0.43 -12.94 -3.80
N LEU A 21 -0.62 -12.08 -2.82
CA LEU A 21 -1.37 -12.38 -1.61
C LEU A 21 -2.82 -12.75 -1.93
N LEU A 22 -3.51 -11.91 -2.68
CA LEU A 22 -4.92 -12.13 -3.00
C LEU A 22 -5.10 -13.36 -3.87
N THR A 23 -4.20 -13.60 -4.83
CA THR A 23 -4.24 -14.79 -5.68
C THR A 23 -4.07 -16.06 -4.85
N THR A 24 -3.12 -16.08 -3.93
CA THR A 24 -2.87 -17.24 -3.06
C THR A 24 -4.05 -17.48 -2.14
N LEU A 25 -4.61 -16.44 -1.54
CA LEU A 25 -5.80 -16.58 -0.67
C LEU A 25 -6.96 -17.22 -1.43
N HIS A 26 -7.23 -16.73 -2.64
CA HIS A 26 -8.37 -17.21 -3.42
C HIS A 26 -8.14 -18.60 -4.01
N ASN A 27 -7.01 -18.82 -4.65
CA ASN A 27 -6.76 -20.03 -5.40
C ASN A 27 -6.29 -21.22 -4.55
N THR A 28 -5.52 -20.97 -3.49
CA THR A 28 -4.94 -22.03 -2.65
C THR A 28 -5.77 -22.30 -1.41
N PHE A 29 -6.33 -21.27 -0.79
CA PHE A 29 -6.95 -21.37 0.54
C PHE A 29 -8.46 -21.13 0.56
N ASN A 30 -9.07 -20.95 -0.58
CA ASN A 30 -10.52 -20.72 -0.66
C ASN A 30 -10.94 -19.53 0.22
N ASP A 31 -10.19 -18.42 0.11
CA ASP A 31 -10.49 -17.10 0.64
C ASP A 31 -10.19 -16.85 2.12
N LYS A 32 -9.75 -17.88 2.86
CA LYS A 32 -9.43 -17.71 4.28
C LYS A 32 -8.32 -18.66 4.71
N VAL A 33 -7.36 -18.16 5.50
CA VAL A 33 -6.27 -19.00 5.99
C VAL A 33 -5.69 -18.42 7.28
N ASP A 34 -5.18 -19.28 8.16
CA ASP A 34 -4.39 -18.88 9.31
C ASP A 34 -3.10 -18.19 8.85
N ILE A 35 -2.70 -17.12 9.53
CA ILE A 35 -1.54 -16.30 9.13
C ILE A 35 -0.23 -17.09 9.08
N TYR A 36 -0.03 -18.04 10.00
CA TYR A 36 1.19 -18.84 10.04
C TYR A 36 1.23 -19.87 8.90
N ILE A 37 0.06 -20.38 8.50
CA ILE A 37 -0.05 -21.27 7.34
C ILE A 37 0.25 -20.49 6.06
N LEU A 38 -0.24 -19.25 5.98
CA LEU A 38 0.04 -18.37 4.84
C LEU A 38 1.53 -18.05 4.73
N GLU A 39 2.17 -17.75 5.86
CA GLU A 39 3.61 -17.49 5.90
C GLU A 39 4.40 -18.66 5.32
N LYS A 40 4.03 -19.87 5.72
CA LYS A 40 4.68 -21.07 5.26
C LYS A 40 4.46 -21.29 3.75
N GLU A 41 3.25 -21.07 3.28
CA GLU A 41 2.91 -21.26 1.85
C GLU A 41 3.66 -20.25 0.96
N LEU A 42 3.77 -19.00 1.41
CA LEU A 42 4.46 -17.98 0.65
C LEU A 42 5.99 -18.03 0.80
N GLU A 43 6.48 -18.88 1.71
CA GLU A 43 7.93 -19.06 1.96
C GLU A 43 8.64 -17.75 2.29
N VAL A 44 7.99 -16.91 3.08
CA VAL A 44 8.55 -15.63 3.55
C VAL A 44 8.49 -15.57 5.06
N ASP A 45 9.35 -14.76 5.67
CA ASP A 45 9.30 -14.53 7.11
C ASP A 45 8.11 -13.60 7.45
N MET A 46 7.62 -13.72 8.69
CA MET A 46 6.51 -12.88 9.16
C MET A 46 6.83 -11.39 8.99
N ASP A 47 8.07 -10.98 9.24
CA ASP A 47 8.50 -9.59 9.10
C ASP A 47 8.40 -9.08 7.66
N GLU A 48 8.54 -9.98 6.68
CA GLU A 48 8.37 -9.64 5.27
C GLU A 48 6.91 -9.65 4.85
N LEU A 49 6.10 -10.49 5.49
CA LEU A 49 4.68 -10.65 5.18
C LEU A 49 3.83 -9.51 5.75
N MET A 50 4.13 -9.07 6.98
CA MET A 50 3.29 -8.09 7.68
C MET A 50 3.09 -6.77 6.93
N PRO A 51 4.09 -6.19 6.26
CA PRO A 51 3.87 -4.94 5.51
C PRO A 51 2.76 -5.02 4.49
N ILE A 52 2.70 -6.09 3.71
CA ILE A 52 1.63 -6.21 2.70
C ILE A 52 0.29 -6.60 3.33
N LEU A 53 0.31 -7.38 4.41
CA LEU A 53 -0.93 -7.70 5.13
C LEU A 53 -1.58 -6.44 5.70
N TYR A 54 -0.81 -5.57 6.35
CA TYR A 54 -1.34 -4.31 6.88
C TYR A 54 -1.83 -3.39 5.78
N ALA A 55 -1.08 -3.27 4.68
CA ALA A 55 -1.50 -2.46 3.55
C ALA A 55 -2.82 -2.99 2.96
N ALA A 56 -2.90 -4.28 2.70
CA ALA A 56 -4.10 -4.89 2.13
C ALA A 56 -5.31 -4.75 3.07
N ASN A 57 -5.10 -4.91 4.38
CA ASN A 57 -6.14 -4.74 5.38
C ASN A 57 -6.63 -3.28 5.44
N THR A 58 -5.69 -2.33 5.43
CA THR A 58 -6.02 -0.90 5.48
C THR A 58 -6.75 -0.45 4.22
N MET A 59 -6.39 -1.02 3.07
CA MET A 59 -7.05 -0.74 1.80
C MET A 59 -8.40 -1.44 1.65
N GLY A 60 -8.72 -2.36 2.55
CA GLY A 60 -10.00 -3.07 2.52
C GLY A 60 -10.04 -4.30 1.62
N PHE A 61 -8.90 -4.78 1.14
CA PHE A 61 -8.84 -5.98 0.31
C PHE A 61 -8.88 -7.28 1.11
N ILE A 62 -8.44 -7.24 2.36
CA ILE A 62 -8.51 -8.35 3.30
C ILE A 62 -8.98 -7.85 4.66
N ASN A 63 -9.41 -8.80 5.50
CA ASN A 63 -9.61 -8.57 6.93
C ASN A 63 -8.63 -9.46 7.70
N LEU A 64 -8.04 -8.91 8.75
CA LEU A 64 -7.22 -9.66 9.70
C LEU A 64 -8.09 -9.86 10.95
N ALA A 65 -8.44 -11.08 11.26
CA ALA A 65 -9.36 -11.39 12.37
C ALA A 65 -8.89 -12.63 13.11
N GLU A 66 -8.49 -12.47 14.36
CA GLU A 66 -8.15 -13.57 15.27
C GLU A 66 -7.10 -14.54 14.70
N GLY A 67 -6.08 -13.99 14.05
CA GLY A 67 -5.01 -14.78 13.44
C GLY A 67 -5.31 -15.31 12.06
N ASP A 68 -6.46 -15.01 11.51
CA ASP A 68 -6.84 -15.40 10.15
C ASP A 68 -6.73 -14.22 9.19
N VAL A 69 -6.39 -14.57 7.94
CA VAL A 69 -6.37 -13.64 6.80
C VAL A 69 -7.53 -14.02 5.91
N ILE A 70 -8.46 -13.08 5.69
CA ILE A 70 -9.70 -13.34 4.95
C ILE A 70 -9.81 -12.33 3.82
N ILE A 71 -9.97 -12.80 2.58
CA ILE A 71 -10.19 -11.90 1.45
C ILE A 71 -11.59 -11.28 1.54
N THR A 72 -11.71 -10.01 1.19
CA THR A 72 -13.00 -9.30 1.16
C THR A 72 -13.61 -9.35 -0.23
N ASP A 73 -14.87 -8.91 -0.34
CA ASP A 73 -15.50 -8.75 -1.66
C ASP A 73 -14.71 -7.79 -2.54
N LYS A 74 -14.16 -6.71 -1.96
CA LYS A 74 -13.31 -5.77 -2.68
C LYS A 74 -12.03 -6.46 -3.19
N GLY A 75 -11.44 -7.35 -2.37
CA GLY A 75 -10.30 -8.15 -2.79
C GLY A 75 -10.62 -9.08 -3.94
N LEU A 76 -11.77 -9.74 -3.88
CA LEU A 76 -12.24 -10.60 -4.99
C LEU A 76 -12.50 -9.79 -6.25
N ASP A 77 -13.13 -8.63 -6.13
CA ASP A 77 -13.38 -7.73 -7.25
C ASP A 77 -12.06 -7.30 -7.91
N PHE A 78 -11.06 -7.00 -7.09
CA PHE A 78 -9.73 -6.64 -7.58
C PHE A 78 -9.10 -7.78 -8.39
N LEU A 79 -9.18 -9.01 -7.90
CA LEU A 79 -8.64 -10.18 -8.61
C LEU A 79 -9.33 -10.41 -9.96
N LYS A 80 -10.64 -10.22 -10.01
CA LYS A 80 -11.46 -10.46 -11.20
C LYS A 80 -11.43 -9.32 -12.21
N ALA A 81 -10.98 -8.14 -11.78
CA ALA A 81 -11.00 -6.94 -12.60
C ALA A 81 -9.95 -6.99 -13.71
N ASN A 82 -10.23 -6.30 -14.82
CA ASN A 82 -9.22 -6.03 -15.83
C ASN A 82 -8.22 -4.99 -15.30
N LEU A 83 -7.15 -4.76 -16.05
CA LEU A 83 -6.08 -3.86 -15.62
C LEU A 83 -6.58 -2.44 -15.32
N LYS A 84 -7.44 -1.91 -16.18
CA LYS A 84 -8.00 -0.56 -16.00
C LYS A 84 -8.76 -0.46 -14.68
N LYS A 85 -9.62 -1.42 -14.39
CA LYS A 85 -10.41 -1.44 -13.16
C LYS A 85 -9.54 -1.66 -11.92
N ARG A 86 -8.52 -2.52 -12.02
CA ARG A 86 -7.56 -2.70 -10.92
C ARG A 86 -6.87 -1.40 -10.55
N LYS A 87 -6.45 -0.62 -11.55
CA LYS A 87 -5.83 0.68 -11.33
C LYS A 87 -6.78 1.65 -10.65
N GLU A 88 -8.04 1.68 -11.07
CA GLU A 88 -9.07 2.50 -10.43
C GLU A 88 -9.25 2.12 -8.96
N LEU A 89 -9.35 0.84 -8.66
CA LEU A 89 -9.51 0.35 -7.29
C LEU A 89 -8.32 0.71 -6.41
N LEU A 90 -7.10 0.59 -6.94
CA LEU A 90 -5.89 1.01 -6.22
C LEU A 90 -5.91 2.51 -5.94
N ARG A 91 -6.21 3.31 -6.97
CA ARG A 91 -6.26 4.77 -6.85
C ARG A 91 -7.22 5.22 -5.76
N GLU A 92 -8.40 4.63 -5.72
CA GLU A 92 -9.38 4.89 -4.68
C GLU A 92 -8.91 4.44 -3.31
N SER A 93 -8.24 3.29 -3.25
CA SER A 93 -7.83 2.66 -2.00
C SER A 93 -6.69 3.39 -1.30
N ILE A 94 -5.80 4.05 -2.04
CA ILE A 94 -4.66 4.76 -1.48
C ILE A 94 -4.97 6.23 -1.17
N ASP A 95 -6.12 6.73 -1.57
CA ASP A 95 -6.48 8.13 -1.49
C ASP A 95 -6.34 8.73 -0.09
N ARG A 96 -6.64 7.97 0.94
CA ARG A 96 -6.58 8.41 2.34
C ARG A 96 -5.37 7.89 3.10
N LEU A 97 -4.46 7.21 2.40
CA LEU A 97 -3.27 6.65 3.02
C LEU A 97 -2.07 7.56 2.79
N GLU A 98 -1.19 7.65 3.79
CA GLU A 98 0.07 8.33 3.59
C GLU A 98 1.02 7.43 2.81
N PRO A 99 1.82 7.98 1.92
CA PRO A 99 2.09 9.41 1.70
C PRO A 99 1.11 10.12 0.76
N PHE A 100 0.09 9.44 0.24
CA PHE A 100 -0.79 9.99 -0.80
C PHE A 100 -1.74 11.08 -0.29
N SER A 101 -2.18 10.97 0.96
CA SER A 101 -3.01 12.01 1.56
C SER A 101 -2.26 13.34 1.64
N THR A 102 -1.00 13.32 2.06
CA THR A 102 -0.16 14.52 2.09
C THR A 102 0.18 15.00 0.68
N ALA A 103 0.41 14.07 -0.25
CA ALA A 103 0.64 14.42 -1.65
C ALA A 103 -0.52 15.26 -2.21
N LYS A 104 -1.76 14.91 -1.87
CA LYS A 104 -2.93 15.69 -2.29
C LYS A 104 -2.90 17.12 -1.76
N GLU A 105 -2.43 17.32 -0.55
CA GLU A 105 -2.31 18.66 0.02
C GLU A 105 -1.33 19.51 -0.77
N LEU A 106 -0.23 18.92 -1.22
CA LEU A 106 0.81 19.62 -1.98
C LEU A 106 0.46 19.81 -3.45
N ARG A 107 -0.28 18.89 -4.03
CA ARG A 107 -0.70 18.83 -5.44
C ARG A 107 0.45 18.59 -6.41
N SER A 108 1.54 19.32 -6.30
CA SER A 108 2.77 19.15 -7.09
C SER A 108 3.96 19.23 -6.14
N PHE A 109 4.91 18.33 -6.24
CA PHE A 109 5.99 18.23 -5.26
C PHE A 109 7.18 17.44 -5.81
N THR A 110 8.35 17.67 -5.21
CA THR A 110 9.50 16.77 -5.34
C THR A 110 9.44 15.76 -4.18
N VAL A 111 10.19 14.67 -4.31
CA VAL A 111 10.26 13.67 -3.22
C VAL A 111 10.71 14.32 -1.91
N ARG A 112 11.69 15.23 -1.99
CA ARG A 112 12.19 15.93 -0.79
C ARG A 112 11.12 16.80 -0.14
N GLU A 113 10.37 17.54 -0.93
CA GLU A 113 9.28 18.38 -0.40
C GLU A 113 8.22 17.52 0.31
N LEU A 114 7.86 16.39 -0.28
CA LEU A 114 6.91 15.46 0.33
C LEU A 114 7.47 14.88 1.63
N LEU A 115 8.73 14.46 1.62
CA LEU A 115 9.38 13.89 2.80
C LEU A 115 9.39 14.90 3.95
N GLU A 116 9.78 16.15 3.67
CA GLU A 116 9.78 17.22 4.67
C GLU A 116 8.38 17.46 5.25
N LYS A 117 7.36 17.45 4.41
CA LYS A 117 5.99 17.64 4.86
C LYS A 117 5.51 16.47 5.73
N LEU A 118 5.88 15.25 5.38
CA LEU A 118 5.57 14.07 6.20
C LEU A 118 6.26 14.18 7.57
N GLU A 119 7.52 14.58 7.59
CA GLU A 119 8.26 14.76 8.84
C GLU A 119 7.64 15.84 9.71
N ASP A 120 7.19 16.94 9.12
CA ASP A 120 6.48 18.01 9.83
C ASP A 120 5.21 17.51 10.52
N LYS A 121 4.57 16.50 9.94
CA LYS A 121 3.37 15.88 10.52
C LYS A 121 3.70 14.81 11.56
N GLY A 122 4.97 14.52 11.79
CA GLY A 122 5.40 13.45 12.68
C GLY A 122 5.37 12.06 12.05
N ILE A 123 5.24 11.99 10.73
CA ILE A 123 5.27 10.73 9.98
C ILE A 123 6.72 10.46 9.62
N THR A 124 7.37 9.55 10.34
CA THR A 124 8.83 9.36 10.29
C THR A 124 9.27 8.04 9.67
N ILE A 125 8.34 7.24 9.16
CA ILE A 125 8.68 5.92 8.60
C ILE A 125 9.62 6.04 7.39
N TYR A 126 9.62 7.18 6.69
CA TYR A 126 10.48 7.45 5.56
C TYR A 126 11.69 8.32 5.93
N SER A 127 11.95 8.51 7.23
CA SER A 127 13.06 9.37 7.70
C SER A 127 14.36 8.62 7.92
N SER A 128 14.42 7.33 7.60
CA SER A 128 15.65 6.52 7.68
C SER A 128 16.65 6.93 6.60
N PRO A 129 17.91 6.46 6.65
CA PRO A 129 18.89 6.76 5.60
C PRO A 129 18.44 6.32 4.20
N THR A 130 17.61 5.29 4.08
CA THR A 130 17.06 4.83 2.80
C THR A 130 15.70 5.46 2.49
N GLY A 131 15.18 6.28 3.38
CA GLY A 131 13.80 6.77 3.32
C GLY A 131 13.44 7.52 2.05
N TYR A 132 14.36 8.31 1.51
CA TYR A 132 14.13 9.02 0.26
C TYR A 132 13.85 8.03 -0.88
N ASN A 133 14.67 7.01 -1.03
CA ASN A 133 14.48 5.98 -2.05
C ASN A 133 13.23 5.16 -1.79
N ASP A 134 12.96 4.83 -0.54
CA ASP A 134 11.77 4.07 -0.16
C ASP A 134 10.50 4.83 -0.53
N LEU A 135 10.47 6.12 -0.24
CA LEU A 135 9.35 6.99 -0.57
C LEU A 135 9.16 7.05 -2.08
N GLU A 136 10.25 7.23 -2.83
CA GLU A 136 10.18 7.28 -4.29
C GLU A 136 9.61 5.99 -4.87
N ILE A 137 10.03 4.84 -4.35
CA ILE A 137 9.52 3.54 -4.80
C ILE A 137 8.00 3.45 -4.55
N ILE A 138 7.54 3.86 -3.38
CA ILE A 138 6.09 3.85 -3.05
C ILE A 138 5.32 4.77 -4.00
N LEU A 139 5.85 5.95 -4.27
CA LEU A 139 5.19 6.90 -5.18
C LEU A 139 5.06 6.31 -6.59
N VAL A 140 6.08 5.61 -7.08
CA VAL A 140 6.05 5.00 -8.40
C VAL A 140 5.13 3.79 -8.42
N GLU A 141 5.32 2.85 -7.50
CA GLU A 141 4.56 1.59 -7.52
C GLU A 141 3.08 1.75 -7.24
N TRP A 142 2.73 2.56 -6.26
CA TRP A 142 1.32 2.76 -5.90
C TRP A 142 0.71 3.98 -6.57
N GLY A 143 1.48 5.06 -6.70
CA GLY A 143 0.97 6.33 -7.21
C GLY A 143 0.92 6.42 -8.72
N ILE A 144 2.05 6.23 -9.37
CA ILE A 144 2.13 6.33 -10.85
C ILE A 144 1.38 5.16 -11.48
N TYR A 145 1.61 3.95 -11.00
CA TYR A 145 0.96 2.76 -11.54
C TYR A 145 -0.57 2.88 -11.53
N SER A 146 -1.14 3.38 -10.44
CA SER A 146 -2.59 3.50 -10.31
C SER A 146 -3.19 4.70 -11.06
N GLY A 147 -2.35 5.63 -11.51
CA GLY A 147 -2.80 6.88 -12.09
C GLY A 147 -3.15 7.95 -11.08
N PHE A 148 -2.83 7.73 -9.79
CA PHE A 148 -3.00 8.74 -8.76
C PHE A 148 -2.05 9.91 -8.98
N LEU A 149 -0.83 9.62 -9.43
CA LEU A 149 0.22 10.58 -9.72
C LEU A 149 0.67 10.48 -11.16
N ALA A 150 1.15 11.60 -11.70
CA ALA A 150 1.97 11.64 -12.89
C ALA A 150 3.33 12.23 -12.51
N ARG A 151 4.36 11.94 -13.30
CA ARG A 151 5.71 12.44 -13.07
C ARG A 151 6.18 13.27 -14.26
N GLU A 152 6.79 14.40 -13.98
CA GLU A 152 7.44 15.24 -14.99
C GLU A 152 8.76 15.73 -14.42
N GLY A 153 9.87 15.21 -14.95
CA GLY A 153 11.20 15.49 -14.42
C GLY A 153 11.32 14.94 -12.99
N ASP A 154 11.67 15.81 -12.05
CA ASP A 154 11.77 15.47 -10.63
C ASP A 154 10.49 15.79 -9.84
N HIS A 155 9.45 16.26 -10.52
CA HIS A 155 8.17 16.62 -9.90
C HIS A 155 7.13 15.53 -10.12
N TYR A 156 6.33 15.32 -9.07
CA TYR A 156 5.14 14.48 -9.09
C TYR A 156 3.91 15.37 -8.99
N MET A 157 2.87 15.04 -9.72
CA MET A 157 1.62 15.80 -9.75
C MET A 157 0.46 14.87 -9.44
N VAL A 158 -0.44 15.34 -8.56
CA VAL A 158 -1.65 14.59 -8.22
C VAL A 158 -2.67 14.75 -9.34
N LYS A 159 -3.22 13.61 -9.80
CA LYS A 159 -4.14 13.55 -10.94
C LYS A 159 -5.59 13.28 -10.52
N VAL A 160 -5.84 13.19 -9.23
CA VAL A 160 -7.19 12.95 -8.70
C VAL A 160 -7.83 14.19 -8.11
#